data_5796f771c5e99bc39ca6267900529e3a
#
_entry.id   5796f771c5e99bc39ca6267900529e3a
#
_cell.length_a   1.000
_cell.length_b   1.000
_cell.length_c   1.000
_cell.angle_alpha   90.00
_cell.angle_beta   90.00
_cell.angle_gamma   90.00
#
_symmetry.space_group_name_H-M   'P 1'
#
loop_
_entity.id
_entity.type
_entity.pdbx_description
1 polymer ?
#
loop_
_entity_poly.entity_id
_entity_poly.type
_entity_poly.pdbx_seq_one_letter_code
_entity_poly.pdbx_strand_id
1 'polypeptide(L)'
;VSKNKQHSKRYTESNKSNPRFRLKPDEAEVLIQYRRAKYECEKEGLDPKTLHSGWIKNKNASLYFKQPKPAEIDFKKLSKELLEDLKEYSPKYPKLEREKYKDGHLLFMCPSDLHIGKLCKSFNSGEEYNSQVAVIRALEGVKGCLNKAQGFNVDKTILLLSGDLLHIDNFNNTTTAGTKQNETDGLLSDHFQIAKRLMVSIIEMLLEQSTVHVMFTPGNHDNTIGWLVAEVLAVWFRHNKDVTFDVSLQMRKYYKYKNNLISSCHAHKIKADTLPMIVADECKWWSETKYRYMFTQHIHHKVSKQFPGLWVESLMSPSEADIWHHTSGYQSSNNKAIEAFLFSEFGQVARLTHLF
;
A
#
# COMPACT_ATOMS: atom_id res chain seq x y z
N VAL A 1 31.24 30.07 -43.19
CA VAL A 1 30.68 31.02 -42.23
C VAL A 1 29.29 31.56 -42.68
N SER A 2 28.95 31.52 -43.98
CA SER A 2 27.70 32.14 -44.50
C SER A 2 26.44 31.25 -44.39
N LYS A 3 26.56 29.92 -44.32
CA LYS A 3 25.40 29.01 -44.26
C LYS A 3 24.69 28.97 -42.87
N ASN A 4 25.41 29.25 -41.79
CA ASN A 4 24.81 29.23 -40.46
C ASN A 4 23.97 30.48 -40.12
N LYS A 5 24.21 31.61 -40.78
CA LYS A 5 23.40 32.81 -40.59
C LYS A 5 22.03 32.74 -41.27
N GLN A 6 21.91 32.02 -42.38
CA GLN A 6 20.64 31.86 -43.06
C GLN A 6 19.67 30.88 -42.33
N HIS A 7 20.21 29.86 -41.68
CA HIS A 7 19.38 28.94 -40.89
C HIS A 7 18.82 29.57 -39.62
N SER A 8 19.60 30.46 -38.95
CA SER A 8 19.17 31.21 -37.79
C SER A 8 18.05 32.22 -38.15
N LYS A 9 18.16 32.91 -39.29
CA LYS A 9 17.11 33.88 -39.73
C LYS A 9 15.81 33.18 -40.11
N ARG A 10 15.84 32.02 -40.79
CA ARG A 10 14.59 31.27 -41.11
C ARG A 10 13.85 30.78 -39.88
N TYR A 11 14.56 30.39 -38.82
CA TYR A 11 13.93 29.90 -37.60
C TYR A 11 13.27 31.03 -36.79
N THR A 12 13.82 32.26 -36.85
CA THR A 12 13.23 33.44 -36.20
C THR A 12 12.02 34.01 -36.96
N GLU A 13 11.95 33.86 -38.28
CA GLU A 13 10.83 34.38 -39.09
C GLU A 13 9.60 33.46 -39.05
N SER A 14 9.76 32.13 -38.99
CA SER A 14 8.66 31.19 -38.89
C SER A 14 7.91 31.23 -37.55
N ASN A 15 8.54 31.70 -36.50
CA ASN A 15 7.93 31.86 -35.18
C ASN A 15 7.21 33.19 -34.94
N LYS A 16 7.33 34.14 -35.87
CA LYS A 16 6.62 35.45 -35.75
C LYS A 16 5.10 35.36 -36.01
N SER A 17 4.63 34.27 -36.63
CA SER A 17 3.23 34.08 -37.03
C SER A 17 2.37 33.27 -36.04
N ASN A 18 2.92 32.71 -34.95
CA ASN A 18 2.15 31.91 -34.00
C ASN A 18 2.43 32.34 -32.55
N PRO A 19 1.57 33.21 -31.99
CA PRO A 19 1.77 33.75 -30.64
C PRO A 19 1.72 32.72 -29.51
N ARG A 20 1.32 31.46 -29.79
CA ARG A 20 1.23 30.39 -28.79
C ARG A 20 2.56 29.71 -28.46
N PHE A 21 3.64 30.02 -29.20
CA PHE A 21 4.96 29.35 -29.02
C PHE A 21 6.12 30.34 -28.86
N ARG A 22 5.93 31.52 -28.33
CA ARG A 22 7.03 32.40 -27.95
C ARG A 22 7.57 31.99 -26.60
N LEU A 23 8.66 31.22 -26.61
CA LEU A 23 9.50 31.03 -25.40
C LEU A 23 10.09 32.39 -25.01
N LYS A 24 10.10 32.70 -23.73
CA LYS A 24 10.87 33.82 -23.21
C LYS A 24 12.36 33.58 -23.47
N PRO A 25 13.19 34.61 -23.55
CA PRO A 25 14.63 34.45 -23.84
C PRO A 25 15.34 33.48 -22.87
N ASP A 26 15.00 33.52 -21.62
CA ASP A 26 15.47 32.63 -20.55
C ASP A 26 15.01 31.16 -20.78
N GLU A 27 13.79 30.94 -21.20
CA GLU A 27 13.27 29.60 -21.53
C GLU A 27 13.93 29.01 -22.78
N ALA A 28 14.22 29.87 -23.79
CA ALA A 28 14.94 29.44 -24.98
C ALA A 28 16.38 29.05 -24.66
N GLU A 29 17.04 29.76 -23.76
CA GLU A 29 18.40 29.48 -23.32
C GLU A 29 18.47 28.17 -22.54
N VAL A 30 17.53 27.91 -21.64
CA VAL A 30 17.39 26.64 -20.91
C VAL A 30 17.20 25.45 -21.88
N LEU A 31 16.36 25.62 -22.91
CA LEU A 31 16.11 24.58 -23.89
C LEU A 31 17.36 24.25 -24.74
N ILE A 32 18.15 25.27 -25.09
CA ILE A 32 19.43 25.11 -25.80
C ILE A 32 20.46 24.39 -24.93
N GLN A 33 20.55 24.74 -23.65
CA GLN A 33 21.44 24.08 -22.69
C GLN A 33 21.03 22.61 -22.47
N TYR A 34 19.75 22.33 -22.33
CA TYR A 34 19.24 20.96 -22.21
C TYR A 34 19.54 20.10 -23.42
N ARG A 35 19.35 20.65 -24.65
CA ARG A 35 19.65 19.91 -25.88
C ARG A 35 21.15 19.62 -26.06
N ARG A 36 22.00 20.55 -25.63
CA ARG A 36 23.47 20.34 -25.64
C ARG A 36 23.88 19.27 -24.63
N ALA A 37 23.34 19.34 -23.41
CA ALA A 37 23.60 18.33 -22.38
C ALA A 37 23.15 16.93 -22.85
N LYS A 38 21.98 16.85 -23.45
CA LYS A 38 21.44 15.60 -24.00
C LYS A 38 22.36 15.03 -25.09
N TYR A 39 22.80 15.85 -26.01
CA TYR A 39 23.70 15.43 -27.09
C TYR A 39 25.05 14.90 -26.56
N GLU A 40 25.65 15.55 -25.57
CA GLU A 40 26.93 15.09 -24.98
C GLU A 40 26.74 13.79 -24.20
N CYS A 41 25.62 13.61 -23.49
CA CYS A 41 25.31 12.36 -22.80
C CYS A 41 25.12 11.20 -23.81
N GLU A 42 24.37 11.43 -24.90
CA GLU A 42 24.15 10.42 -25.94
C GLU A 42 25.47 10.00 -26.63
N LYS A 43 26.39 10.94 -26.80
CA LYS A 43 27.71 10.67 -27.36
C LYS A 43 28.57 9.78 -26.47
N GLU A 44 28.44 9.93 -25.15
CA GLU A 44 29.17 9.13 -24.16
C GLU A 44 28.39 7.88 -23.70
N GLY A 45 27.26 7.58 -24.32
CA GLY A 45 26.43 6.41 -23.99
C GLY A 45 25.71 6.52 -22.66
N LEU A 46 25.52 7.74 -22.14
CA LEU A 46 24.84 8.00 -20.87
C LEU A 46 23.39 8.41 -21.14
N ASP A 47 22.43 7.88 -20.37
CA ASP A 47 21.05 8.37 -20.40
C ASP A 47 20.92 9.66 -19.59
N PRO A 48 20.59 10.80 -20.23
CA PRO A 48 20.43 12.09 -19.52
C PRO A 48 19.41 12.07 -18.39
N LYS A 49 18.46 11.14 -18.44
CA LYS A 49 17.41 11.00 -17.41
C LYS A 49 17.91 10.37 -16.11
N THR A 50 19.04 9.67 -16.17
CA THR A 50 19.62 9.00 -14.99
C THR A 50 20.63 9.88 -14.24
N LEU A 51 21.03 11.01 -14.82
CA LEU A 51 22.03 11.90 -14.23
C LEU A 51 21.36 12.90 -13.27
N HIS A 52 21.59 12.76 -11.97
CA HIS A 52 21.09 13.70 -10.96
C HIS A 52 21.81 15.05 -10.96
N SER A 53 23.09 15.08 -11.31
CA SER A 53 23.88 16.30 -11.42
C SER A 53 25.17 16.03 -12.19
N GLY A 54 25.75 17.06 -12.79
CA GLY A 54 27.00 16.92 -13.49
C GLY A 54 27.62 18.27 -13.92
N TRP A 55 28.81 18.19 -14.42
CA TRP A 55 29.53 19.32 -15.02
C TRP A 55 29.70 19.09 -16.51
N ILE A 56 29.22 20.02 -17.33
CA ILE A 56 29.52 20.05 -18.76
C ILE A 56 30.68 21.05 -18.96
N LYS A 57 31.81 20.53 -19.41
CA LYS A 57 33.00 21.36 -19.68
C LYS A 57 33.25 21.40 -21.18
N ASN A 58 33.42 22.58 -21.72
CA ASN A 58 33.98 22.81 -23.05
C ASN A 58 35.11 23.83 -23.00
N LYS A 59 35.71 24.14 -24.16
CA LYS A 59 36.87 25.06 -24.22
C LYS A 59 36.59 26.46 -23.68
N ASN A 60 35.32 26.87 -23.59
CA ASN A 60 34.90 28.25 -23.29
C ASN A 60 34.06 28.40 -22.02
N ALA A 61 33.52 27.28 -21.47
CA ALA A 61 32.66 27.34 -20.30
C ALA A 61 32.64 26.01 -19.52
N SER A 62 32.36 26.13 -18.24
CA SER A 62 32.07 25.01 -17.36
C SER A 62 30.68 25.23 -16.72
N LEU A 63 29.71 24.37 -17.04
CA LEU A 63 28.34 24.50 -16.59
C LEU A 63 28.03 23.35 -15.64
N TYR A 64 27.54 23.70 -14.46
CA TYR A 64 27.01 22.73 -13.52
C TYR A 64 25.48 22.61 -13.72
N PHE A 65 24.99 21.39 -13.91
CA PHE A 65 23.57 21.15 -13.88
C PHE A 65 23.21 20.29 -12.68
N LYS A 66 22.08 20.57 -12.08
CA LYS A 66 21.47 19.76 -11.04
C LYS A 66 20.00 19.63 -11.41
N GLN A 67 19.53 18.39 -11.59
CA GLN A 67 18.10 18.21 -11.70
C GLN A 67 17.45 18.71 -10.40
N PRO A 68 16.37 19.49 -10.47
CA PRO A 68 15.60 19.78 -9.28
C PRO A 68 15.24 18.43 -8.67
N LYS A 69 15.52 18.25 -7.38
CA LYS A 69 14.99 17.11 -6.66
C LYS A 69 13.50 17.06 -6.99
N PRO A 70 12.91 15.87 -7.30
CA PRO A 70 11.46 15.76 -7.33
C PRO A 70 10.95 16.47 -6.10
N ALA A 71 9.98 17.36 -6.27
CA ALA A 71 9.44 18.11 -5.14
C ALA A 71 9.12 17.09 -4.05
N GLU A 72 9.82 17.16 -2.94
CA GLU A 72 9.49 16.35 -1.77
C GLU A 72 8.04 16.68 -1.45
N ILE A 73 7.16 15.71 -1.67
CA ILE A 73 5.77 15.87 -1.31
C ILE A 73 5.77 16.08 0.20
N ASP A 74 5.35 17.27 0.62
CA ASP A 74 5.12 17.53 2.03
C ASP A 74 3.89 16.73 2.46
N PHE A 75 4.14 15.50 2.91
CA PHE A 75 3.10 14.57 3.34
C PHE A 75 2.28 15.11 4.51
N LYS A 76 2.86 15.96 5.36
CA LYS A 76 2.10 16.61 6.43
C LYS A 76 1.09 17.60 5.86
N LYS A 77 1.48 18.34 4.83
CA LYS A 77 0.60 19.27 4.13
C LYS A 77 -0.50 18.53 3.38
N LEU A 78 -0.14 17.50 2.61
CA LEU A 78 -1.10 16.65 1.86
C LEU A 78 -2.07 15.94 2.81
N SER A 79 -1.58 15.37 3.90
CA SER A 79 -2.40 14.74 4.94
C SER A 79 -3.37 15.76 5.55
N LYS A 80 -2.91 16.96 5.88
CA LYS A 80 -3.75 18.01 6.45
C LYS A 80 -4.84 18.47 5.49
N GLU A 81 -4.50 18.68 4.21
CA GLU A 81 -5.47 19.07 3.19
C GLU A 81 -6.52 17.96 2.97
N LEU A 82 -6.10 16.70 2.85
CA LEU A 82 -7.02 15.56 2.74
C LEU A 82 -7.92 15.41 3.98
N LEU A 83 -7.38 15.66 5.17
CA LEU A 83 -8.13 15.59 6.41
C LEU A 83 -9.14 16.74 6.53
N GLU A 84 -8.82 17.93 6.04
CA GLU A 84 -9.75 19.08 6.02
C GLU A 84 -10.88 18.85 5.02
N ASP A 85 -10.60 18.37 3.82
CA ASP A 85 -11.61 18.03 2.82
C ASP A 85 -12.57 16.93 3.32
N LEU A 86 -12.08 15.98 4.08
CA LEU A 86 -12.90 14.89 4.64
C LEU A 86 -13.73 15.29 5.85
N LYS A 87 -13.43 16.40 6.54
CA LYS A 87 -14.22 16.88 7.68
C LYS A 87 -15.66 17.20 7.30
N GLU A 88 -15.88 17.71 6.10
CA GLU A 88 -17.22 18.08 5.60
C GLU A 88 -17.98 16.86 5.06
N TYR A 89 -17.30 15.81 4.62
CA TYR A 89 -17.87 14.64 3.95
C TYR A 89 -17.98 13.39 4.79
N SER A 90 -17.66 13.46 6.10
CA SER A 90 -17.82 12.28 6.96
C SER A 90 -19.30 11.94 7.13
N PRO A 91 -19.74 10.76 6.69
CA PRO A 91 -21.14 10.38 6.77
C PRO A 91 -21.59 10.21 8.22
N LYS A 92 -22.87 10.47 8.46
CA LYS A 92 -23.52 10.12 9.73
C LYS A 92 -24.06 8.71 9.62
N TYR A 93 -23.48 7.81 10.38
CA TYR A 93 -23.94 6.42 10.44
C TYR A 93 -25.11 6.27 11.42
N PRO A 94 -26.16 5.51 11.07
CA PRO A 94 -27.20 5.17 12.03
C PRO A 94 -26.61 4.32 13.14
N LYS A 95 -27.18 4.44 14.35
CA LYS A 95 -26.85 3.53 15.43
C LYS A 95 -27.43 2.16 15.12
N LEU A 96 -26.58 1.17 14.99
CA LEU A 96 -27.00 -0.22 14.78
C LEU A 96 -27.24 -0.86 16.16
N GLU A 97 -28.44 -1.44 16.33
CA GLU A 97 -28.72 -2.27 17.50
C GLU A 97 -28.27 -3.69 17.19
N ARG A 98 -27.39 -4.24 18.03
CA ARG A 98 -26.84 -5.57 17.89
C ARG A 98 -27.16 -6.41 19.11
N GLU A 99 -27.39 -7.68 18.91
CA GLU A 99 -27.51 -8.64 20.01
C GLU A 99 -26.19 -8.69 20.80
N LYS A 100 -26.32 -8.77 22.12
CA LYS A 100 -25.16 -8.97 23.00
C LYS A 100 -25.07 -10.46 23.32
N TYR A 101 -23.97 -11.06 22.95
CA TYR A 101 -23.74 -12.47 23.20
C TYR A 101 -22.91 -12.67 24.48
N LYS A 102 -23.35 -13.58 25.33
CA LYS A 102 -22.60 -13.97 26.53
C LYS A 102 -21.29 -14.67 26.16
N ASP A 103 -21.34 -15.51 25.13
CA ASP A 103 -20.21 -16.30 24.62
C ASP A 103 -19.76 -15.78 23.23
N GLY A 104 -19.61 -14.46 23.12
CA GLY A 104 -19.22 -13.82 21.87
C GLY A 104 -17.82 -14.18 21.41
N HIS A 105 -17.66 -14.19 20.08
CA HIS A 105 -16.41 -14.49 19.39
C HIS A 105 -15.81 -13.22 18.79
N LEU A 106 -14.47 -13.19 18.69
CA LEU A 106 -13.74 -12.22 17.88
C LEU A 106 -13.57 -12.81 16.48
N LEU A 107 -13.90 -12.03 15.46
CA LEU A 107 -13.53 -12.31 14.07
C LEU A 107 -12.30 -11.43 13.72
N PHE A 108 -11.20 -12.05 13.30
CA PHE A 108 -10.03 -11.37 12.76
C PHE A 108 -10.05 -11.53 11.24
N MET A 109 -10.40 -10.47 10.51
CA MET A 109 -10.53 -10.42 9.05
C MET A 109 -9.26 -9.89 8.42
N CYS A 110 -8.67 -10.65 7.49
CA CYS A 110 -7.33 -10.41 6.97
C CYS A 110 -7.29 -10.34 5.43
N PRO A 111 -7.78 -9.26 4.79
CA PRO A 111 -7.55 -9.01 3.37
C PRO A 111 -6.13 -8.49 3.15
N SER A 112 -5.13 -9.38 3.21
CA SER A 112 -3.72 -9.01 3.23
C SER A 112 -3.11 -8.94 1.83
N ASP A 113 -2.11 -8.07 1.66
CA ASP A 113 -1.25 -7.97 0.46
C ASP A 113 -2.07 -7.87 -0.83
N LEU A 114 -3.02 -6.91 -0.87
CA LEU A 114 -3.89 -6.69 -2.03
C LEU A 114 -3.14 -6.08 -3.22
N HIS A 115 -2.06 -5.36 -2.98
CA HIS A 115 -1.26 -4.69 -4.01
C HIS A 115 -2.11 -3.96 -5.06
N ILE A 116 -3.06 -3.13 -4.64
CA ILE A 116 -3.84 -2.28 -5.55
C ILE A 116 -2.88 -1.43 -6.36
N GLY A 117 -3.02 -1.46 -7.69
CA GLY A 117 -2.08 -0.83 -8.63
C GLY A 117 -1.08 -1.78 -9.26
N LYS A 118 -0.97 -3.02 -8.80
CA LYS A 118 -0.13 -4.05 -9.44
C LYS A 118 -0.76 -4.48 -10.76
N LEU A 119 0.05 -4.59 -11.80
CA LEU A 119 -0.35 -5.09 -13.11
C LEU A 119 0.35 -6.40 -13.41
N CYS A 120 -0.42 -7.48 -13.57
CA CYS A 120 0.06 -8.73 -14.14
C CYS A 120 -0.67 -9.01 -15.45
N LYS A 121 0.06 -9.45 -16.45
CA LYS A 121 -0.49 -9.87 -17.75
C LYS A 121 -0.20 -11.35 -17.96
N SER A 122 -1.19 -12.09 -18.39
CA SER A 122 -1.05 -13.53 -18.66
C SER A 122 0.08 -13.84 -19.65
N PHE A 123 0.34 -12.96 -20.59
CA PHE A 123 1.47 -13.06 -21.50
C PHE A 123 2.83 -13.03 -20.77
N ASN A 124 2.95 -12.28 -19.66
CA ASN A 124 4.22 -12.09 -18.96
C ASN A 124 4.43 -13.08 -17.80
N SER A 125 3.38 -13.34 -17.04
CA SER A 125 3.45 -14.11 -15.80
C SER A 125 2.50 -15.32 -15.75
N GLY A 126 1.67 -15.49 -16.76
CA GLY A 126 0.68 -16.56 -16.83
C GLY A 126 -0.67 -16.19 -16.21
N GLU A 127 -0.74 -15.10 -15.45
CA GLU A 127 -1.93 -14.69 -14.70
C GLU A 127 -2.31 -13.23 -14.99
N GLU A 128 -3.60 -12.92 -14.82
CA GLU A 128 -4.13 -11.57 -14.97
C GLU A 128 -4.44 -10.97 -13.60
N TYR A 129 -3.86 -9.80 -13.31
CA TYR A 129 -4.14 -9.04 -12.10
C TYR A 129 -4.04 -7.54 -12.33
N ASN A 130 -4.95 -6.78 -11.74
CA ASN A 130 -4.99 -5.33 -11.76
C ASN A 130 -5.83 -4.82 -10.58
N SER A 131 -5.96 -3.50 -10.42
CA SER A 131 -6.74 -2.89 -9.34
C SER A 131 -8.20 -3.33 -9.33
N GLN A 132 -8.81 -3.58 -10.48
CA GLN A 132 -10.20 -4.05 -10.55
C GLN A 132 -10.32 -5.48 -10.00
N VAL A 133 -9.41 -6.37 -10.39
CA VAL A 133 -9.35 -7.75 -9.86
C VAL A 133 -9.09 -7.73 -8.35
N ALA A 134 -8.18 -6.87 -7.89
CA ALA A 134 -7.90 -6.70 -6.46
C ALA A 134 -9.18 -6.34 -5.67
N VAL A 135 -9.96 -5.37 -6.18
CA VAL A 135 -11.23 -4.94 -5.55
C VAL A 135 -12.25 -6.08 -5.52
N ILE A 136 -12.45 -6.77 -6.66
CA ILE A 136 -13.39 -7.89 -6.76
C ILE A 136 -13.02 -8.98 -5.75
N ARG A 137 -11.76 -9.45 -5.78
CA ARG A 137 -11.29 -10.49 -4.86
C ARG A 137 -11.40 -10.07 -3.40
N ALA A 138 -11.08 -8.81 -3.08
CA ALA A 138 -11.21 -8.30 -1.72
C ALA A 138 -12.65 -8.37 -1.20
N LEU A 139 -13.62 -7.89 -1.99
CA LEU A 139 -15.04 -7.91 -1.61
C LEU A 139 -15.61 -9.33 -1.56
N GLU A 140 -15.32 -10.16 -2.56
CA GLU A 140 -15.74 -11.55 -2.60
C GLU A 140 -15.15 -12.36 -1.44
N GLY A 141 -13.85 -12.19 -1.18
CA GLY A 141 -13.17 -12.91 -0.11
C GLY A 141 -13.67 -12.53 1.27
N VAL A 142 -13.85 -11.23 1.55
CA VAL A 142 -14.44 -10.76 2.81
C VAL A 142 -15.85 -11.30 2.98
N LYS A 143 -16.70 -11.15 1.97
CA LYS A 143 -18.08 -11.70 1.99
C LYS A 143 -18.09 -13.21 2.16
N GLY A 144 -17.19 -13.92 1.46
CA GLY A 144 -17.05 -15.37 1.58
C GLY A 144 -16.64 -15.83 2.98
N CYS A 145 -15.75 -15.10 3.64
CA CYS A 145 -15.37 -15.36 5.03
C CYS A 145 -16.53 -15.04 5.99
N LEU A 146 -17.26 -13.93 5.78
CA LEU A 146 -18.43 -13.59 6.59
C LEU A 146 -19.53 -14.66 6.48
N ASN A 147 -19.78 -15.17 5.28
CA ASN A 147 -20.76 -16.26 5.07
C ASN A 147 -20.34 -17.54 5.82
N LYS A 148 -19.04 -17.85 5.86
CA LYS A 148 -18.52 -18.99 6.62
C LYS A 148 -18.52 -18.77 8.14
N ALA A 149 -18.53 -17.50 8.57
CA ALA A 149 -18.65 -17.14 9.98
C ALA A 149 -20.12 -17.19 10.49
N GLN A 150 -21.09 -17.39 9.62
CA GLN A 150 -22.50 -17.54 10.02
C GLN A 150 -22.65 -18.71 11.00
N GLY A 151 -23.41 -18.46 12.06
CA GLY A 151 -23.57 -19.42 13.16
C GLY A 151 -22.62 -19.22 14.35
N PHE A 152 -21.60 -18.37 14.19
CA PHE A 152 -20.81 -17.88 15.31
C PHE A 152 -21.34 -16.54 15.79
N ASN A 153 -21.46 -16.38 17.10
CA ASN A 153 -21.89 -15.13 17.73
C ASN A 153 -20.73 -14.13 17.73
N VAL A 154 -20.52 -13.41 16.62
CA VAL A 154 -19.43 -12.43 16.50
C VAL A 154 -19.83 -11.14 17.20
N ASP A 155 -19.14 -10.79 18.29
CA ASP A 155 -19.39 -9.55 19.06
C ASP A 155 -18.40 -8.43 18.66
N LYS A 156 -17.25 -8.80 18.08
CA LYS A 156 -16.22 -7.86 17.65
C LYS A 156 -15.48 -8.40 16.42
N THR A 157 -15.19 -7.50 15.49
CA THR A 157 -14.30 -7.77 14.36
C THR A 157 -13.05 -6.91 14.47
N ILE A 158 -11.88 -7.52 14.26
CA ILE A 158 -10.66 -6.79 13.92
C ILE A 158 -10.49 -6.90 12.40
N LEU A 159 -10.43 -5.77 11.73
CA LEU A 159 -10.01 -5.68 10.33
C LEU A 159 -8.51 -5.39 10.28
N LEU A 160 -7.74 -6.33 9.77
CA LEU A 160 -6.34 -6.07 9.46
C LEU A 160 -6.24 -5.23 8.20
N LEU A 161 -5.95 -3.94 8.38
CA LEU A 161 -5.52 -3.06 7.29
C LEU A 161 -4.03 -3.33 7.07
N SER A 162 -3.77 -4.39 6.31
CA SER A 162 -2.42 -4.90 6.05
C SER A 162 -1.61 -3.90 5.23
N GLY A 163 -0.33 -3.79 5.54
CA GLY A 163 0.63 -3.22 4.60
C GLY A 163 0.63 -3.98 3.28
N ASP A 164 1.21 -3.35 2.25
CA ASP A 164 1.12 -3.78 0.86
C ASP A 164 -0.34 -3.83 0.36
N LEU A 165 -1.19 -2.96 0.92
CA LEU A 165 -2.51 -2.64 0.38
C LEU A 165 -2.38 -2.02 -1.01
N LEU A 166 -1.40 -1.10 -1.19
CA LEU A 166 -1.04 -0.52 -2.48
C LEU A 166 0.32 -1.05 -2.96
N HIS A 167 0.49 -1.09 -4.28
CA HIS A 167 1.69 -1.63 -4.89
C HIS A 167 2.87 -0.65 -4.91
N ILE A 168 2.62 0.64 -4.78
CA ILE A 168 3.60 1.73 -4.83
C ILE A 168 3.34 2.75 -3.73
N ASP A 169 4.41 3.42 -3.26
CA ASP A 169 4.37 4.38 -2.15
C ASP A 169 4.45 5.84 -2.59
N ASN A 170 4.72 6.11 -3.88
CA ASN A 170 4.96 7.46 -4.37
C ASN A 170 4.75 7.59 -5.88
N PHE A 171 4.72 8.84 -6.36
CA PHE A 171 4.54 9.17 -7.78
C PHE A 171 5.69 8.73 -8.71
N ASN A 172 6.79 8.25 -8.17
CA ASN A 172 7.88 7.67 -8.95
C ASN A 172 7.68 6.17 -9.22
N ASN A 173 6.54 5.60 -8.81
CA ASN A 173 6.23 4.18 -8.88
C ASN A 173 7.31 3.34 -8.19
N THR A 174 7.66 3.69 -6.96
CA THR A 174 8.61 2.90 -6.17
C THR A 174 7.96 2.43 -4.86
N THR A 175 8.50 1.36 -4.30
CA THR A 175 8.24 0.98 -2.91
C THR A 175 8.77 2.02 -1.95
N THR A 176 8.47 1.92 -0.67
CA THR A 176 9.00 2.80 0.39
C THR A 176 10.54 2.87 0.39
N ALA A 177 11.21 1.75 0.09
CA ALA A 177 12.67 1.69 0.01
C ALA A 177 13.26 2.20 -1.30
N GLY A 178 12.42 2.63 -2.26
CA GLY A 178 12.85 3.14 -3.55
C GLY A 178 12.97 2.09 -4.66
N THR A 179 12.57 0.84 -4.42
CA THR A 179 12.57 -0.19 -5.46
C THR A 179 11.51 0.12 -6.51
N LYS A 180 11.92 0.23 -7.76
CA LYS A 180 11.06 0.57 -8.89
C LYS A 180 10.04 -0.55 -9.16
N GLN A 181 8.77 -0.16 -9.27
CA GLN A 181 7.68 -1.01 -9.72
C GLN A 181 7.30 -0.59 -11.13
N ASN A 182 7.67 -1.40 -12.12
CA ASN A 182 7.51 -1.02 -13.53
C ASN A 182 6.11 -1.34 -14.07
N GLU A 183 5.44 -2.32 -13.48
CA GLU A 183 4.14 -2.81 -13.93
C GLU A 183 3.04 -2.33 -12.99
N THR A 184 2.46 -1.17 -13.34
CA THR A 184 1.32 -0.56 -12.62
C THR A 184 0.17 -0.30 -13.59
N ASP A 185 -1.07 -0.40 -13.11
CA ASP A 185 -2.29 -0.27 -13.92
C ASP A 185 -2.94 1.12 -13.85
N GLY A 186 -2.23 2.12 -13.36
CA GLY A 186 -2.75 3.49 -13.24
C GLY A 186 -1.84 4.40 -12.45
N LEU A 187 -2.40 5.53 -12.02
CA LEU A 187 -1.69 6.51 -11.21
C LEU A 187 -1.86 6.24 -9.72
N LEU A 188 -0.89 6.65 -8.92
CA LEU A 188 -0.97 6.55 -7.46
C LEU A 188 -2.25 7.19 -6.89
N SER A 189 -2.70 8.32 -7.46
CA SER A 189 -3.96 8.98 -7.08
C SER A 189 -5.17 8.08 -7.27
N ASP A 190 -5.20 7.32 -8.36
CA ASP A 190 -6.30 6.39 -8.66
C ASP A 190 -6.28 5.22 -7.69
N HIS A 191 -5.09 4.65 -7.45
CA HIS A 191 -4.90 3.56 -6.49
C HIS A 191 -5.32 3.96 -5.08
N PHE A 192 -4.96 5.19 -4.64
CA PHE A 192 -5.39 5.73 -3.36
C PHE A 192 -6.92 5.84 -3.25
N GLN A 193 -7.58 6.38 -4.30
CA GLN A 193 -9.04 6.50 -4.31
C GLN A 193 -9.73 5.13 -4.30
N ILE A 194 -9.19 4.15 -5.02
CA ILE A 194 -9.68 2.77 -5.05
C ILE A 194 -9.54 2.14 -3.66
N ALA A 195 -8.34 2.20 -3.06
CA ALA A 195 -8.06 1.64 -1.75
C ALA A 195 -8.97 2.24 -0.67
N LYS A 196 -9.13 3.56 -0.64
CA LYS A 196 -10.01 4.25 0.29
C LYS A 196 -11.46 3.77 0.15
N ARG A 197 -12.02 3.75 -1.06
CA ARG A 197 -13.41 3.32 -1.31
C ARG A 197 -13.61 1.86 -0.93
N LEU A 198 -12.68 1.00 -1.30
CA LEU A 198 -12.72 -0.43 -0.97
C LEU A 198 -12.75 -0.63 0.54
N MET A 199 -11.85 0.01 1.28
CA MET A 199 -11.78 -0.16 2.73
C MET A 199 -13.00 0.44 3.45
N VAL A 200 -13.56 1.56 2.97
CA VAL A 200 -14.85 2.06 3.48
C VAL A 200 -15.94 0.99 3.32
N SER A 201 -16.08 0.42 2.12
CA SER A 201 -17.10 -0.62 1.86
C SER A 201 -16.89 -1.87 2.71
N ILE A 202 -15.64 -2.30 2.92
CA ILE A 202 -15.33 -3.45 3.79
C ILE A 202 -15.71 -3.14 5.25
N ILE A 203 -15.34 -1.97 5.77
CA ILE A 203 -15.68 -1.59 7.14
C ILE A 203 -17.20 -1.52 7.32
N GLU A 204 -17.93 -0.93 6.37
CA GLU A 204 -19.39 -0.86 6.40
C GLU A 204 -20.02 -2.26 6.42
N MET A 205 -19.54 -3.18 5.57
CA MET A 205 -19.99 -4.58 5.55
C MET A 205 -19.74 -5.30 6.89
N LEU A 206 -18.59 -5.07 7.53
CA LEU A 206 -18.27 -5.66 8.83
C LEU A 206 -19.12 -5.06 9.96
N LEU A 207 -19.45 -3.76 9.86
CA LEU A 207 -20.31 -3.07 10.83
C LEU A 207 -21.74 -3.62 10.89
N GLU A 208 -22.23 -4.25 9.83
CA GLU A 208 -23.54 -4.90 9.86
C GLU A 208 -23.61 -6.03 10.89
N GLN A 209 -22.47 -6.67 11.19
CA GLN A 209 -22.41 -7.82 12.10
C GLN A 209 -21.93 -7.45 13.52
N SER A 210 -20.90 -6.63 13.65
CA SER A 210 -20.26 -6.37 14.93
C SER A 210 -19.60 -4.98 15.00
N THR A 211 -19.06 -4.61 16.17
CA THR A 211 -18.15 -3.48 16.25
C THR A 211 -16.82 -3.81 15.58
N VAL A 212 -16.17 -2.81 14.97
CA VAL A 212 -14.95 -3.00 14.17
C VAL A 212 -13.77 -2.27 14.82
N HIS A 213 -12.66 -2.99 14.94
CA HIS A 213 -11.36 -2.38 15.25
C HIS A 213 -10.46 -2.52 14.03
N VAL A 214 -10.03 -1.40 13.44
CA VAL A 214 -9.12 -1.40 12.30
C VAL A 214 -7.70 -1.33 12.82
N MET A 215 -6.91 -2.34 12.49
CA MET A 215 -5.52 -2.49 12.89
C MET A 215 -4.63 -2.30 11.67
N PHE A 216 -3.96 -1.13 11.55
CA PHE A 216 -3.04 -0.86 10.45
C PHE A 216 -1.66 -1.43 10.73
N THR A 217 -1.09 -2.19 9.78
CA THR A 217 0.30 -2.70 9.82
C THR A 217 1.08 -2.12 8.65
N PRO A 218 2.17 -1.36 8.86
CA PRO A 218 2.98 -0.82 7.77
C PRO A 218 3.63 -1.90 6.91
N GLY A 219 3.51 -1.79 5.58
CA GLY A 219 4.15 -2.67 4.59
C GLY A 219 5.48 -2.14 4.06
N ASN A 220 6.09 -2.87 3.14
CA ASN A 220 7.29 -2.40 2.46
C ASN A 220 7.00 -1.72 1.11
N HIS A 221 5.85 -1.98 0.52
CA HIS A 221 5.44 -1.33 -0.73
C HIS A 221 4.83 0.05 -0.50
N ASP A 222 4.09 0.27 0.59
CA ASP A 222 3.16 1.39 0.76
C ASP A 222 3.16 2.00 2.18
N ASN A 223 4.28 1.96 2.88
CA ASN A 223 4.36 2.43 4.28
C ASN A 223 3.76 3.83 4.47
N THR A 224 4.04 4.76 3.55
CA THR A 224 3.55 6.13 3.63
C THR A 224 2.11 6.25 3.17
N ILE A 225 1.82 5.75 1.96
CA ILE A 225 0.50 5.92 1.36
C ILE A 225 -0.55 5.02 2.04
N GLY A 226 -0.16 3.84 2.51
CA GLY A 226 -1.01 2.95 3.30
C GLY A 226 -1.39 3.57 4.64
N TRP A 227 -0.42 4.22 5.32
CA TRP A 227 -0.70 5.00 6.52
C TRP A 227 -1.69 6.15 6.26
N LEU A 228 -1.53 6.89 5.15
CA LEU A 228 -2.47 7.94 4.77
C LEU A 228 -3.88 7.39 4.52
N VAL A 229 -4.01 6.21 3.91
CA VAL A 229 -5.32 5.54 3.79
C VAL A 229 -5.91 5.27 5.18
N ALA A 230 -5.12 4.73 6.13
CA ALA A 230 -5.58 4.44 7.48
C ALA A 230 -6.04 5.70 8.21
N GLU A 231 -5.30 6.81 8.13
CA GLU A 231 -5.67 8.11 8.71
C GLU A 231 -6.97 8.65 8.11
N VAL A 232 -7.10 8.60 6.79
CA VAL A 232 -8.32 9.03 6.08
C VAL A 232 -9.53 8.21 6.52
N LEU A 233 -9.39 6.90 6.67
CA LEU A 233 -10.45 6.03 7.18
C LEU A 233 -10.84 6.38 8.63
N ALA A 234 -9.86 6.67 9.49
CA ALA A 234 -10.11 7.08 10.87
C ALA A 234 -10.91 8.40 10.92
N VAL A 235 -10.58 9.36 10.05
CA VAL A 235 -11.35 10.61 9.91
C VAL A 235 -12.73 10.35 9.32
N TRP A 236 -12.86 9.47 8.33
CA TRP A 236 -14.14 9.12 7.71
C TRP A 236 -15.13 8.58 8.74
N PHE A 237 -14.68 7.67 9.61
CA PHE A 237 -15.51 7.02 10.63
C PHE A 237 -15.50 7.72 12.01
N ARG A 238 -14.90 8.92 12.17
CA ARG A 238 -14.74 9.60 13.47
C ARG A 238 -16.02 9.82 14.27
N HIS A 239 -17.16 9.85 13.60
CA HIS A 239 -18.48 10.01 14.22
C HIS A 239 -19.18 8.67 14.48
N ASN A 240 -18.61 7.55 14.06
CA ASN A 240 -19.12 6.22 14.32
C ASN A 240 -18.43 5.59 15.56
N LYS A 241 -19.17 5.45 16.65
CA LYS A 241 -18.66 4.90 17.91
C LYS A 241 -18.37 3.40 17.86
N ASP A 242 -18.88 2.72 16.83
CA ASP A 242 -18.73 1.28 16.65
C ASP A 242 -17.45 0.94 15.87
N VAL A 243 -16.68 1.95 15.42
CA VAL A 243 -15.39 1.76 14.76
C VAL A 243 -14.29 2.41 15.58
N THR A 244 -13.21 1.68 15.77
CA THR A 244 -11.98 2.17 16.42
C THR A 244 -10.77 1.87 15.56
N PHE A 245 -9.71 2.67 15.66
CA PHE A 245 -8.53 2.57 14.81
C PHE A 245 -7.24 2.53 15.62
N ASP A 246 -6.29 1.69 15.21
CA ASP A 246 -4.88 1.81 15.53
C ASP A 246 -4.13 2.14 14.23
N VAL A 247 -3.88 3.43 14.01
CA VAL A 247 -3.18 3.99 12.84
C VAL A 247 -1.71 4.31 13.15
N SER A 248 -1.19 3.89 14.30
CA SER A 248 0.21 4.13 14.64
C SER A 248 1.16 3.48 13.64
N LEU A 249 2.36 4.06 13.45
CA LEU A 249 3.40 3.51 12.57
C LEU A 249 4.25 2.41 13.23
N GLN A 250 3.79 1.87 14.36
CA GLN A 250 4.43 0.71 14.97
C GLN A 250 4.36 -0.49 14.04
N MET A 251 5.50 -1.11 13.77
CA MET A 251 5.62 -2.24 12.83
C MET A 251 4.93 -3.51 13.32
N ARG A 252 4.70 -3.64 14.61
CA ARG A 252 4.00 -4.75 15.25
C ARG A 252 2.80 -4.21 16.00
N LYS A 253 1.68 -4.88 15.83
CA LYS A 253 0.40 -4.52 16.44
C LYS A 253 -0.06 -5.60 17.39
N TYR A 254 -0.71 -5.19 18.45
CA TYR A 254 -1.15 -6.06 19.52
C TYR A 254 -2.58 -5.71 19.93
N TYR A 255 -3.41 -6.72 20.05
CA TYR A 255 -4.78 -6.57 20.54
C TYR A 255 -5.11 -7.69 21.51
N LYS A 256 -5.59 -7.33 22.71
CA LYS A 256 -6.04 -8.30 23.70
C LYS A 256 -7.55 -8.51 23.56
N TYR A 257 -7.94 -9.76 23.36
CA TYR A 257 -9.34 -10.18 23.40
C TYR A 257 -9.49 -11.34 24.38
N LYS A 258 -10.15 -11.09 25.52
CA LYS A 258 -10.29 -12.08 26.61
C LYS A 258 -8.89 -12.65 26.97
N ASN A 259 -8.70 -13.95 26.87
CA ASN A 259 -7.43 -14.65 27.13
C ASN A 259 -6.50 -14.74 25.89
N ASN A 260 -6.86 -14.07 24.81
CA ASN A 260 -6.09 -14.11 23.56
C ASN A 260 -5.30 -12.83 23.34
N LEU A 261 -4.08 -12.97 22.86
CA LEU A 261 -3.28 -11.93 22.22
C LEU A 261 -3.31 -12.15 20.73
N ILE A 262 -3.91 -11.23 19.99
CA ILE A 262 -3.92 -11.17 18.53
C ILE A 262 -2.90 -10.13 18.11
N SER A 263 -1.90 -10.55 17.38
CA SER A 263 -0.81 -9.67 16.94
C SER A 263 -0.63 -9.75 15.43
N SER A 264 -0.12 -8.68 14.84
CA SER A 264 0.20 -8.65 13.41
C SER A 264 1.44 -7.82 13.12
N CYS A 265 2.19 -8.21 12.10
CA CYS A 265 3.26 -7.43 11.50
C CYS A 265 3.48 -7.87 10.04
N HIS A 266 3.95 -6.96 9.19
CA HIS A 266 4.21 -7.29 7.78
C HIS A 266 5.40 -8.25 7.62
N ALA A 267 6.35 -8.23 8.54
CA ALA A 267 7.47 -9.16 8.70
C ALA A 267 8.56 -9.13 7.61
N HIS A 268 8.59 -8.15 6.71
CA HIS A 268 9.60 -8.03 5.63
C HIS A 268 11.05 -7.84 6.11
N LYS A 269 11.27 -7.49 7.38
CA LYS A 269 12.61 -7.28 7.98
C LYS A 269 12.91 -8.17 9.19
N ILE A 270 12.00 -9.07 9.54
CA ILE A 270 12.12 -9.84 10.76
C ILE A 270 11.91 -11.34 10.47
N LYS A 271 12.73 -12.17 11.09
CA LYS A 271 12.58 -13.62 10.98
C LYS A 271 11.52 -14.13 11.94
N ALA A 272 10.70 -15.07 11.51
CA ALA A 272 9.64 -15.66 12.31
C ALA A 272 10.15 -16.25 13.63
N ASP A 273 11.36 -16.82 13.63
CA ASP A 273 11.97 -17.45 14.81
C ASP A 273 12.32 -16.46 15.93
N THR A 274 12.48 -15.17 15.62
CA THR A 274 12.76 -14.11 16.62
C THR A 274 11.50 -13.49 17.20
N LEU A 275 10.34 -13.66 16.56
CA LEU A 275 9.09 -13.04 16.97
C LEU A 275 8.65 -13.40 18.41
N PRO A 276 8.80 -14.66 18.90
CA PRO A 276 8.39 -14.98 20.27
C PRO A 276 9.08 -14.13 21.34
N MET A 277 10.39 -13.93 21.21
CA MET A 277 11.17 -13.11 22.15
C MET A 277 10.76 -11.64 22.07
N ILE A 278 10.60 -11.12 20.85
CA ILE A 278 10.23 -9.72 20.62
C ILE A 278 8.82 -9.43 21.18
N VAL A 279 7.86 -10.31 20.90
CA VAL A 279 6.48 -10.14 21.39
C VAL A 279 6.42 -10.23 22.90
N ALA A 280 7.21 -11.11 23.50
CA ALA A 280 7.29 -11.26 24.95
C ALA A 280 7.88 -10.01 25.63
N ASP A 281 8.84 -9.35 25.00
CA ASP A 281 9.49 -8.13 25.49
C ASP A 281 8.61 -6.89 25.28
N GLU A 282 8.02 -6.72 24.08
CA GLU A 282 7.28 -5.50 23.74
C GLU A 282 5.84 -5.47 24.24
N CYS A 283 5.17 -6.64 24.33
CA CYS A 283 3.74 -6.67 24.55
C CYS A 283 3.37 -6.68 26.03
N LYS A 284 2.81 -5.58 26.51
CA LYS A 284 2.35 -5.45 27.89
C LYS A 284 1.32 -6.50 28.33
N TRP A 285 0.63 -7.14 27.38
CA TRP A 285 -0.39 -8.16 27.66
C TRP A 285 0.15 -9.58 27.58
N TRP A 286 1.46 -9.76 27.39
CA TRP A 286 2.05 -11.09 27.28
C TRP A 286 1.72 -11.97 28.48
N SER A 287 1.93 -11.48 29.70
CA SER A 287 1.64 -12.23 30.95
C SER A 287 0.16 -12.38 31.26
N GLU A 288 -0.70 -11.52 30.67
CA GLU A 288 -2.14 -11.49 30.93
C GLU A 288 -2.93 -12.38 29.96
N THR A 289 -2.28 -12.97 28.95
CA THR A 289 -2.92 -13.77 27.91
C THR A 289 -2.35 -15.17 27.89
N LYS A 290 -3.20 -16.16 27.64
CA LYS A 290 -2.80 -17.58 27.56
C LYS A 290 -2.54 -18.01 26.11
N TYR A 291 -3.36 -17.57 25.18
CA TYR A 291 -3.32 -17.95 23.77
C TYR A 291 -2.79 -16.78 22.96
N ARG A 292 -1.65 -16.95 22.27
CA ARG A 292 -0.96 -15.85 21.61
C ARG A 292 -0.68 -16.19 20.17
N TYR A 293 -1.04 -15.28 19.28
CA TYR A 293 -0.96 -15.45 17.83
C TYR A 293 -0.29 -14.23 17.21
N MET A 294 0.65 -14.48 16.30
CA MET A 294 1.27 -13.46 15.44
C MET A 294 0.98 -13.80 13.98
N PHE A 295 0.22 -12.94 13.33
CA PHE A 295 -0.09 -13.03 11.92
C PHE A 295 0.88 -12.18 11.12
N THR A 296 1.56 -12.81 10.16
CA THR A 296 2.54 -12.14 9.30
C THR A 296 2.03 -12.11 7.86
N GLN A 297 2.53 -11.14 7.08
CA GLN A 297 2.21 -10.96 5.67
C GLN A 297 3.49 -11.09 4.83
N HIS A 298 3.55 -10.43 3.65
CA HIS A 298 4.73 -10.28 2.80
C HIS A 298 5.09 -11.48 1.91
N ILE A 299 5.11 -12.69 2.45
CA ILE A 299 5.52 -13.88 1.67
C ILE A 299 4.40 -14.49 0.83
N HIS A 300 3.17 -13.97 0.95
CA HIS A 300 1.97 -14.30 0.17
C HIS A 300 1.51 -15.76 0.21
N HIS A 301 2.15 -16.60 1.02
CA HIS A 301 1.78 -18.01 1.16
C HIS A 301 1.70 -18.43 2.63
N LYS A 302 0.95 -19.49 2.87
CA LYS A 302 0.72 -20.00 4.20
C LYS A 302 1.97 -20.68 4.76
N VAL A 303 2.43 -20.20 5.92
CA VAL A 303 3.37 -20.87 6.80
C VAL A 303 2.78 -20.79 8.21
N SER A 304 2.72 -21.92 8.91
CA SER A 304 2.23 -21.95 10.29
C SER A 304 3.25 -22.68 11.16
N LYS A 305 3.71 -22.02 12.22
CA LYS A 305 4.70 -22.57 13.15
C LYS A 305 4.33 -22.24 14.59
N GLN A 306 4.25 -23.25 15.42
CA GLN A 306 4.06 -23.09 16.85
C GLN A 306 5.42 -23.01 17.54
N PHE A 307 5.65 -21.90 18.24
CA PHE A 307 6.78 -21.72 19.13
C PHE A 307 6.34 -21.81 20.59
N PRO A 308 7.27 -21.99 21.54
CA PRO A 308 6.94 -21.83 22.95
C PRO A 308 6.29 -20.46 23.22
N GLY A 309 5.04 -20.49 23.61
CA GLY A 309 4.29 -19.29 24.00
C GLY A 309 3.69 -18.44 22.87
N LEU A 310 3.96 -18.72 21.60
CA LEU A 310 3.44 -17.94 20.47
C LEU A 310 3.20 -18.82 19.24
N TRP A 311 2.05 -18.68 18.61
CA TRP A 311 1.77 -19.24 17.29
C TRP A 311 2.03 -18.17 16.23
N VAL A 312 2.93 -18.44 15.28
CA VAL A 312 3.23 -17.54 14.16
C VAL A 312 2.63 -18.12 12.89
N GLU A 313 1.85 -17.32 12.18
CA GLU A 313 1.17 -17.72 10.97
C GLU A 313 1.30 -16.66 9.88
N SER A 314 1.77 -17.07 8.69
CA SER A 314 1.80 -16.23 7.52
C SER A 314 0.48 -16.35 6.75
N LEU A 315 -0.05 -15.19 6.36
CA LEU A 315 -1.30 -15.06 5.63
C LEU A 315 -1.08 -15.24 4.13
N MET A 316 -2.07 -15.81 3.45
CA MET A 316 -2.13 -15.85 2.00
C MET A 316 -2.54 -14.49 1.45
N SER A 317 -2.13 -14.21 0.21
CA SER A 317 -2.51 -13.03 -0.55
C SER A 317 -3.48 -13.39 -1.67
N PRO A 318 -4.44 -12.53 -2.03
CA PRO A 318 -5.27 -12.70 -3.21
C PRO A 318 -4.59 -12.17 -4.49
N SER A 319 -3.39 -11.56 -4.39
CA SER A 319 -2.68 -10.99 -5.54
C SER A 319 -1.96 -12.06 -6.36
N GLU A 320 -1.80 -11.82 -7.67
CA GLU A 320 -1.07 -12.72 -8.55
C GLU A 320 0.44 -12.45 -8.56
N ALA A 321 1.21 -13.44 -9.00
CA ALA A 321 2.64 -13.31 -9.23
C ALA A 321 2.88 -12.42 -10.48
N ASP A 322 3.70 -11.39 -10.32
CA ASP A 322 4.20 -10.59 -11.45
C ASP A 322 5.43 -11.23 -12.10
N ILE A 323 5.98 -10.56 -13.12
CA ILE A 323 7.16 -11.06 -13.84
C ILE A 323 8.37 -11.24 -12.92
N TRP A 324 8.54 -10.39 -11.90
CA TRP A 324 9.63 -10.53 -10.93
C TRP A 324 9.50 -11.81 -10.10
N HIS A 325 8.30 -12.10 -9.61
CA HIS A 325 8.02 -13.35 -8.89
C HIS A 325 8.25 -14.56 -9.80
N HIS A 326 7.76 -14.49 -11.04
CA HIS A 326 7.93 -15.55 -12.01
C HIS A 326 9.40 -15.83 -12.30
N THR A 327 10.20 -14.80 -12.62
CA THR A 327 11.62 -14.96 -12.95
C THR A 327 12.47 -15.36 -11.74
N SER A 328 12.05 -14.99 -10.54
CA SER A 328 12.73 -15.34 -9.28
C SER A 328 12.34 -16.72 -8.73
N GLY A 329 11.45 -17.44 -9.43
CA GLY A 329 10.99 -18.76 -9.00
C GLY A 329 9.99 -18.74 -7.84
N TYR A 330 9.47 -17.56 -7.48
CA TYR A 330 8.41 -17.39 -6.48
C TYR A 330 7.02 -17.52 -7.12
N GLN A 331 6.86 -18.45 -8.06
CA GLN A 331 5.52 -18.80 -8.51
C GLN A 331 4.76 -19.34 -7.31
N SER A 332 3.93 -18.47 -6.79
CA SER A 332 3.11 -18.85 -5.67
C SER A 332 2.29 -20.08 -6.03
N SER A 333 2.29 -21.03 -5.13
CA SER A 333 1.33 -22.10 -5.11
C SER A 333 -0.06 -21.56 -5.50
N ASN A 334 -0.82 -22.37 -6.17
CA ASN A 334 -2.11 -22.08 -6.78
C ASN A 334 -3.20 -21.55 -5.82
N ASN A 335 -2.90 -21.27 -4.55
CA ASN A 335 -3.88 -20.87 -3.55
C ASN A 335 -3.80 -19.37 -3.29
N LYS A 336 -4.59 -18.60 -4.04
CA LYS A 336 -4.89 -17.20 -3.74
C LYS A 336 -6.08 -17.16 -2.80
N ALA A 337 -5.99 -16.39 -1.72
CA ALA A 337 -7.04 -16.40 -0.72
C ALA A 337 -7.15 -15.12 0.09
N ILE A 338 -8.32 -14.91 0.67
CA ILE A 338 -8.54 -14.08 1.85
C ILE A 338 -8.91 -14.98 3.01
N GLU A 339 -8.37 -14.67 4.17
CA GLU A 339 -8.51 -15.45 5.38
C GLU A 339 -9.14 -14.66 6.50
N ALA A 340 -9.83 -15.36 7.38
CA ALA A 340 -10.29 -14.84 8.64
C ALA A 340 -10.20 -15.92 9.73
N PHE A 341 -10.12 -15.48 10.98
CA PHE A 341 -9.94 -16.35 12.13
C PHE A 341 -10.96 -16.01 13.21
N LEU A 342 -11.54 -17.02 13.80
CA LEU A 342 -12.48 -16.87 14.91
C LEU A 342 -11.83 -17.30 16.22
N PHE A 343 -12.01 -16.47 17.24
CA PHE A 343 -11.48 -16.69 18.57
C PHE A 343 -12.60 -16.66 19.62
N SER A 344 -12.62 -17.67 20.45
CA SER A 344 -13.36 -17.68 21.71
C SER A 344 -12.46 -17.20 22.87
N GLU A 345 -12.89 -17.29 24.10
CA GLU A 345 -12.01 -17.07 25.25
C GLU A 345 -10.94 -18.17 25.42
N PHE A 346 -11.17 -19.33 24.80
CA PHE A 346 -10.30 -20.52 24.88
C PHE A 346 -9.33 -20.65 23.69
N GLY A 347 -9.13 -19.63 22.90
CA GLY A 347 -8.25 -19.63 21.75
C GLY A 347 -8.95 -19.57 20.41
N GLN A 348 -8.20 -19.85 19.35
CA GLN A 348 -8.70 -19.90 17.99
C GLN A 348 -9.62 -21.12 17.81
N VAL A 349 -10.85 -20.89 17.37
CA VAL A 349 -11.86 -21.95 17.17
C VAL A 349 -12.06 -22.30 15.71
N ALA A 350 -11.79 -21.35 14.79
CA ALA A 350 -11.92 -21.61 13.36
C ALA A 350 -10.93 -20.77 12.55
N ARG A 351 -10.57 -21.30 11.37
CA ARG A 351 -9.93 -20.60 10.28
C ARG A 351 -10.86 -20.66 9.08
N LEU A 352 -11.17 -19.53 8.51
CA LEU A 352 -12.03 -19.36 7.37
C LEU A 352 -11.18 -18.91 6.18
N THR A 353 -11.24 -19.65 5.09
CA THR A 353 -10.45 -19.34 3.88
C THR A 353 -11.40 -19.23 2.70
N HIS A 354 -11.34 -18.13 1.98
CA HIS A 354 -11.98 -17.95 0.67
C HIS A 354 -10.90 -18.02 -0.40
N LEU A 355 -10.96 -19.06 -1.24
CA LEU A 355 -10.03 -19.32 -2.34
C LEU A 355 -10.53 -18.66 -3.62
N PHE A 356 -9.60 -18.25 -4.50
CA PHE A 356 -9.86 -17.68 -5.83
C PHE A 356 -9.35 -18.60 -6.93
#